data_dcdeb51d82ac46297ddf0f01f3442077
#
_entry.id   dcdeb51d82ac46297ddf0f01f3442077
#
_cell.length_a   1.000
_cell.length_b   1.000
_cell.length_c   1.000
_cell.angle_alpha   90.00
_cell.angle_beta   90.00
_cell.angle_gamma   90.00
#
_symmetry.space_group_name_H-M   'P 1'
#
loop_
_entity.id
_entity.type
_entity.pdbx_description
1 polymer ?
#
loop_
_entity_poly.entity_id
_entity_poly.type
_entity_poly.pdbx_seq_one_letter_code
_entity_poly.pdbx_strand_id
1 'polypeptide(L)'
;MIQQEKASAADEIPEDEFSLTGGAEEQGITISSDLIRGHINTIILRSLYDGDKYGYDIINEIEKKSGGLYTLKQPTLYSALKRLETLHYVESYYGDFSNGGRRKYFRLTNSGKEITERNLSEWEYSRTIIDSLISDGNAHYDFSFITEKQKELLDIKKTLSARGAG
;
A
#
# COMPACT_ATOMS: atom_id res chain seq x y z
N MET A 1 -40.18 17.28 33.01
CA MET A 1 -40.08 16.42 31.83
C MET A 1 -38.67 16.59 31.23
N ILE A 2 -37.82 15.66 31.55
CA ILE A 2 -36.42 15.67 31.09
C ILE A 2 -36.34 14.69 29.93
N GLN A 3 -36.11 15.17 28.72
CA GLN A 3 -35.84 14.31 27.58
C GLN A 3 -34.35 13.95 27.59
N GLN A 4 -34.10 12.68 27.70
CA GLN A 4 -32.79 12.07 27.55
C GLN A 4 -32.41 12.05 26.06
N GLU A 5 -31.36 12.77 25.74
CA GLU A 5 -30.71 12.71 24.44
C GLU A 5 -29.81 11.45 24.41
N LYS A 6 -30.16 10.53 23.52
CA LYS A 6 -29.40 9.31 23.28
C LYS A 6 -28.10 9.66 22.58
N ALA A 7 -26.99 9.38 23.24
CA ALA A 7 -25.70 9.34 22.61
C ALA A 7 -25.69 8.24 21.53
N SER A 8 -25.33 8.65 20.32
CA SER A 8 -25.16 7.79 19.15
C SER A 8 -23.94 6.90 19.32
N ALA A 9 -24.13 5.63 19.00
CA ALA A 9 -23.16 4.57 19.08
C ALA A 9 -21.90 4.89 18.26
N ALA A 10 -20.74 4.64 18.87
CA ALA A 10 -19.46 4.59 18.21
C ALA A 10 -19.48 3.49 17.14
N ASP A 11 -19.03 3.83 15.93
CA ASP A 11 -18.79 2.88 14.85
C ASP A 11 -17.69 1.89 15.30
N GLU A 12 -18.11 0.71 15.67
CA GLU A 12 -17.22 -0.43 15.87
C GLU A 12 -16.66 -0.85 14.52
N ILE A 13 -15.35 -0.76 14.37
CA ILE A 13 -14.62 -1.31 13.25
C ILE A 13 -14.70 -2.83 13.37
N PRO A 14 -15.26 -3.57 12.39
CA PRO A 14 -15.28 -5.02 12.47
C PRO A 14 -13.84 -5.56 12.43
N GLU A 15 -13.49 -6.33 13.46
CA GLU A 15 -12.30 -7.17 13.47
C GLU A 15 -12.51 -8.28 12.44
N ASP A 16 -11.82 -8.18 11.30
CA ASP A 16 -11.81 -9.23 10.28
C ASP A 16 -11.14 -10.48 10.86
N GLU A 17 -11.94 -11.48 11.15
CA GLU A 17 -11.51 -12.84 11.46
C GLU A 17 -10.53 -13.33 10.38
N PHE A 18 -9.28 -13.54 10.79
CA PHE A 18 -8.29 -14.25 10.02
C PHE A 18 -8.63 -15.75 10.04
N SER A 19 -9.42 -16.18 9.07
CA SER A 19 -9.74 -17.60 8.90
C SER A 19 -8.57 -18.32 8.23
N LEU A 20 -7.83 -19.08 9.03
CA LEU A 20 -6.89 -20.10 8.58
C LEU A 20 -7.67 -21.36 8.19
N THR A 21 -8.01 -21.54 6.93
CA THR A 21 -8.45 -22.85 6.42
C THR A 21 -7.67 -23.24 5.17
N GLY A 22 -6.84 -24.20 5.35
CA GLY A 22 -6.46 -25.36 4.61
C GLY A 22 -6.34 -25.33 3.07
N GLY A 23 -5.09 -25.54 2.62
CA GLY A 23 -4.71 -25.92 1.29
C GLY A 23 -3.18 -25.83 1.17
N ALA A 24 -2.48 -26.97 1.21
CA ALA A 24 -1.04 -27.02 1.05
C ALA A 24 -0.69 -26.80 -0.44
N GLU A 25 -0.63 -25.54 -0.84
CA GLU A 25 0.07 -25.07 -2.02
C GLU A 25 1.19 -24.16 -1.53
N GLU A 26 2.33 -24.13 -2.22
CA GLU A 26 3.52 -23.32 -1.90
C GLU A 26 3.16 -21.86 -1.65
N GLN A 27 2.58 -21.55 -0.51
CA GLN A 27 2.25 -20.20 -0.10
C GLN A 27 3.51 -19.59 0.50
N GLY A 28 4.30 -18.98 -0.38
CA GLY A 28 5.34 -18.08 0.06
C GLY A 28 4.74 -17.03 1.00
N ILE A 29 5.45 -16.71 2.07
CA ILE A 29 5.01 -15.73 3.06
C ILE A 29 4.73 -14.42 2.34
N THR A 30 3.48 -13.98 2.40
CA THR A 30 3.09 -12.64 1.98
C THR A 30 3.59 -11.63 3.03
N ILE A 31 3.85 -10.40 2.59
CA ILE A 31 4.21 -9.34 3.53
C ILE A 31 3.11 -9.16 4.58
N SER A 32 3.50 -9.02 5.84
CA SER A 32 2.55 -8.78 6.93
C SER A 32 1.66 -7.57 6.64
N SER A 33 0.36 -7.74 6.83
CA SER A 33 -0.63 -6.66 6.68
C SER A 33 -0.31 -5.47 7.60
N ASP A 34 0.27 -5.71 8.77
CA ASP A 34 0.64 -4.66 9.72
C ASP A 34 1.78 -3.79 9.19
N LEU A 35 2.77 -4.42 8.54
CA LEU A 35 3.88 -3.68 7.92
C LEU A 35 3.40 -2.80 6.76
N ILE A 36 2.44 -3.26 5.98
CA ILE A 36 1.92 -2.50 4.83
C ILE A 36 0.90 -1.44 5.24
N ARG A 37 0.11 -1.67 6.28
CA ARG A 37 -1.00 -0.79 6.69
C ARG A 37 -0.57 0.66 6.85
N GLY A 38 0.57 0.91 7.47
CA GLY A 38 1.14 2.25 7.64
C GLY A 38 1.54 2.94 6.34
N HIS A 39 1.72 2.20 5.26
CA HIS A 39 2.25 2.71 3.99
C HIS A 39 1.23 2.73 2.85
N ILE A 40 0.00 2.23 3.05
CA ILE A 40 -1.02 2.12 2.00
C ILE A 40 -1.27 3.45 1.30
N ASN A 41 -1.41 4.55 2.04
CA ASN A 41 -1.61 5.87 1.44
C ASN A 41 -0.44 6.28 0.54
N THR A 42 0.78 6.11 1.01
CA THR A 42 1.99 6.43 0.24
C THR A 42 2.11 5.56 -1.00
N ILE A 43 1.77 4.27 -0.91
CA ILE A 43 1.76 3.34 -2.04
C ILE A 43 0.75 3.78 -3.10
N ILE A 44 -0.48 4.16 -2.70
CA ILE A 44 -1.51 4.65 -3.61
C ILE A 44 -1.10 5.99 -4.24
N LEU A 45 -0.63 6.94 -3.45
CA LEU A 45 -0.15 8.22 -3.94
C LEU A 45 0.99 8.02 -4.95
N ARG A 46 1.94 7.13 -4.66
CA ARG A 46 3.04 6.82 -5.58
C ARG A 46 2.57 6.19 -6.88
N SER A 47 1.54 5.36 -6.84
CA SER A 47 0.98 4.78 -8.07
C SER A 47 0.34 5.84 -8.97
N LEU A 48 -0.21 6.91 -8.39
CA LEU A 48 -0.81 8.04 -9.13
C LEU A 48 0.21 9.10 -9.56
N TYR A 49 1.46 9.01 -9.11
CA TYR A 49 2.49 10.02 -9.38
C TYR A 49 2.86 10.12 -10.86
N ASP A 50 2.83 8.99 -11.56
CA ASP A 50 3.21 8.87 -12.97
C ASP A 50 2.02 9.11 -13.93
N GLY A 51 0.83 9.38 -13.41
CA GLY A 51 -0.37 9.70 -14.20
C GLY A 51 -1.68 9.24 -13.57
N ASP A 52 -2.76 9.68 -14.19
CA ASP A 52 -4.13 9.40 -13.77
C ASP A 52 -4.47 7.92 -13.96
N LYS A 53 -5.16 7.33 -12.98
CA LYS A 53 -5.55 5.90 -13.03
C LYS A 53 -6.96 5.70 -12.49
N TYR A 54 -7.66 4.68 -12.99
CA TYR A 54 -8.86 4.19 -12.33
C TYR A 54 -8.51 3.09 -11.32
N GLY A 55 -9.44 2.79 -10.40
CA GLY A 55 -9.15 1.96 -9.23
C GLY A 55 -8.54 0.59 -9.56
N TYR A 56 -9.01 -0.07 -10.64
CA TYR A 56 -8.50 -1.37 -11.05
C TYR A 56 -7.03 -1.31 -11.52
N ASP A 57 -6.64 -0.23 -12.22
CA ASP A 57 -5.24 -0.04 -12.65
C ASP A 57 -4.32 0.15 -11.45
N ILE A 58 -4.78 0.85 -10.42
CA ILE A 58 -4.00 1.04 -9.18
C ILE A 58 -3.73 -0.34 -8.53
N ILE A 59 -4.77 -1.18 -8.40
CA ILE A 59 -4.64 -2.52 -7.82
C ILE A 59 -3.65 -3.37 -8.63
N ASN A 60 -3.83 -3.43 -9.95
CA ASN A 60 -2.99 -4.22 -10.84
C ASN A 60 -1.53 -3.77 -10.82
N GLU A 61 -1.28 -2.46 -10.77
CA GLU A 61 0.07 -1.93 -10.70
C GLU A 61 0.76 -2.30 -9.38
N ILE A 62 0.04 -2.19 -8.26
CA ILE A 62 0.55 -2.58 -6.93
C ILE A 62 0.89 -4.07 -6.91
N GLU A 63 -0.01 -4.93 -7.40
CA GLU A 63 0.21 -6.36 -7.49
C GLU A 63 1.43 -6.68 -8.37
N LYS A 64 1.50 -6.08 -9.56
CA LYS A 64 2.63 -6.26 -10.48
C LYS A 64 3.95 -5.79 -9.88
N LYS A 65 3.98 -4.61 -9.25
CA LYS A 65 5.20 -4.06 -8.61
C LYS A 65 5.67 -4.90 -7.42
N SER A 66 4.75 -5.55 -6.72
CA SER A 66 5.08 -6.49 -5.65
C SER A 66 5.48 -7.89 -6.16
N GLY A 67 5.42 -8.13 -7.47
CA GLY A 67 5.63 -9.46 -8.04
C GLY A 67 4.54 -10.47 -7.65
N GLY A 68 3.33 -9.99 -7.36
CA GLY A 68 2.20 -10.81 -6.90
C GLY A 68 2.28 -11.19 -5.40
N LEU A 69 3.21 -10.60 -4.65
CA LEU A 69 3.36 -10.88 -3.21
C LEU A 69 2.43 -10.04 -2.33
N TYR A 70 1.79 -9.04 -2.91
CA TYR A 70 0.79 -8.23 -2.24
C TYR A 70 -0.30 -7.80 -3.22
N THR A 71 -1.55 -8.02 -2.84
CA THR A 71 -2.74 -7.57 -3.58
C THR A 71 -3.56 -6.66 -2.69
N LEU A 72 -3.79 -5.43 -3.14
CA LEU A 72 -4.62 -4.46 -2.43
C LEU A 72 -6.11 -4.77 -2.69
N LYS A 73 -6.87 -5.01 -1.63
CA LYS A 73 -8.32 -5.26 -1.72
C LYS A 73 -9.07 -3.98 -2.13
N GLN A 74 -10.08 -4.12 -2.98
CA GLN A 74 -10.90 -2.99 -3.44
C GLN A 74 -11.47 -2.13 -2.31
N PRO A 75 -12.10 -2.67 -1.25
CA PRO A 75 -12.63 -1.86 -0.16
C PRO A 75 -11.54 -1.00 0.51
N THR A 76 -10.35 -1.56 0.70
CA THR A 76 -9.20 -0.86 1.29
C THR A 76 -8.74 0.28 0.38
N LEU A 77 -8.64 0.03 -0.94
CA LEU A 77 -8.30 1.07 -1.92
C LEU A 77 -9.28 2.23 -1.87
N TYR A 78 -10.58 1.96 -2.01
CA TYR A 78 -11.58 3.03 -2.08
C TYR A 78 -11.74 3.78 -0.75
N SER A 79 -11.58 3.11 0.38
CA SER A 79 -11.53 3.76 1.70
C SER A 79 -10.33 4.73 1.80
N ALA A 80 -9.15 4.30 1.34
CA ALA A 80 -7.96 5.13 1.31
C ALA A 80 -8.11 6.32 0.33
N LEU A 81 -8.62 6.08 -0.89
CA LEU A 81 -8.87 7.13 -1.88
C LEU A 81 -9.85 8.18 -1.36
N LYS A 82 -10.95 7.77 -0.71
CA LYS A 82 -11.89 8.70 -0.09
C LYS A 82 -11.23 9.59 0.95
N ARG A 83 -10.37 9.01 1.79
CA ARG A 83 -9.59 9.78 2.80
C ARG A 83 -8.62 10.75 2.12
N LEU A 84 -7.92 10.31 1.07
CA LEU A 84 -6.99 11.16 0.31
C LEU A 84 -7.70 12.28 -0.44
N GLU A 85 -8.93 12.05 -0.95
CA GLU A 85 -9.79 13.09 -1.51
C GLU A 85 -10.21 14.11 -0.44
N THR A 86 -10.60 13.65 0.76
CA THR A 86 -10.94 14.54 1.89
C THR A 86 -9.76 15.43 2.32
N LEU A 87 -8.54 14.91 2.22
CA LEU A 87 -7.30 15.66 2.49
C LEU A 87 -6.86 16.54 1.30
N HIS A 88 -7.58 16.54 0.19
CA HIS A 88 -7.25 17.24 -1.04
C HIS A 88 -5.89 16.85 -1.67
N TYR A 89 -5.42 15.63 -1.42
CA TYR A 89 -4.22 15.09 -2.07
C TYR A 89 -4.53 14.38 -3.38
N VAL A 90 -5.76 13.89 -3.51
CA VAL A 90 -6.29 13.21 -4.69
C VAL A 90 -7.59 13.87 -5.08
N GLU A 91 -7.85 13.98 -6.36
CA GLU A 91 -9.14 14.33 -6.91
C GLU A 91 -9.59 13.29 -7.91
N SER A 92 -10.89 13.17 -8.11
CA SER A 92 -11.46 12.20 -9.03
C SER A 92 -12.33 12.87 -10.08
N TYR A 93 -12.39 12.25 -11.25
CA TYR A 93 -13.25 12.66 -12.35
C TYR A 93 -13.75 11.44 -13.13
N TYR A 94 -14.81 11.63 -13.89
CA TYR A 94 -15.31 10.58 -14.77
C TYR A 94 -14.74 10.77 -16.17
N GLY A 95 -14.09 9.73 -16.70
CA GLY A 95 -13.63 9.69 -18.08
C GLY A 95 -14.78 9.52 -19.06
N ASP A 96 -14.45 9.58 -20.36
CA ASP A 96 -15.41 9.37 -21.44
C ASP A 96 -16.05 7.99 -21.41
N PHE A 97 -17.22 7.86 -22.03
CA PHE A 97 -17.91 6.58 -22.18
C PHE A 97 -17.07 5.62 -23.01
N SER A 98 -16.48 4.61 -22.35
CA SER A 98 -15.92 3.44 -23.02
C SER A 98 -16.79 2.22 -22.69
N ASN A 99 -16.71 1.17 -23.51
CA ASN A 99 -17.50 -0.06 -23.42
C ASN A 99 -17.69 -0.53 -21.97
N GLY A 100 -18.86 -0.25 -21.36
CA GLY A 100 -19.20 -0.68 -20.00
C GLY A 100 -19.49 0.41 -18.98
N GLY A 101 -19.53 1.70 -19.36
CA GLY A 101 -19.91 2.82 -18.49
C GLY A 101 -18.78 3.81 -18.22
N ARG A 102 -19.11 4.88 -17.50
CA ARG A 102 -18.13 5.88 -17.09
C ARG A 102 -17.19 5.33 -16.03
N ARG A 103 -15.89 5.36 -16.30
CA ARG A 103 -14.86 5.00 -15.31
C ARG A 103 -14.48 6.21 -14.49
N LYS A 104 -14.38 6.02 -13.17
CA LYS A 104 -13.90 7.05 -12.25
C LYS A 104 -12.37 6.97 -12.18
N TYR A 105 -11.71 8.03 -12.65
CA TYR A 105 -10.26 8.20 -12.57
C TYR A 105 -9.88 9.01 -11.35
N PHE A 106 -8.67 8.79 -10.88
CA PHE A 106 -8.06 9.49 -9.77
C PHE A 106 -6.74 10.09 -10.23
N ARG A 107 -6.45 11.30 -9.75
CA ARG A 107 -5.20 12.00 -10.02
C ARG A 107 -4.70 12.74 -8.79
N LEU A 108 -3.38 12.99 -8.74
CA LEU A 108 -2.79 13.81 -7.69
C LEU A 108 -3.09 15.29 -7.94
N THR A 109 -3.39 15.99 -6.86
CA THR A 109 -3.31 17.46 -6.82
C THR A 109 -1.85 17.91 -6.66
N ASN A 110 -1.58 19.22 -6.71
CA ASN A 110 -0.24 19.72 -6.41
C ASN A 110 0.19 19.38 -4.98
N SER A 111 -0.69 19.57 -4.00
CA SER A 111 -0.44 19.14 -2.62
C SER A 111 -0.27 17.63 -2.49
N GLY A 112 -0.97 16.84 -3.31
CA GLY A 112 -0.79 15.40 -3.40
C GLY A 112 0.60 14.99 -3.89
N LYS A 113 1.17 15.72 -4.86
CA LYS A 113 2.55 15.50 -5.31
C LYS A 113 3.57 15.82 -4.22
N GLU A 114 3.43 16.98 -3.58
CA GLU A 114 4.31 17.41 -2.49
C GLU A 114 4.30 16.42 -1.32
N ILE A 115 3.11 15.97 -0.88
CA ILE A 115 3.02 15.00 0.21
C ILE A 115 3.57 13.63 -0.20
N THR A 116 3.44 13.25 -1.47
CA THR A 116 4.04 12.00 -1.98
C THR A 116 5.56 12.04 -1.87
N GLU A 117 6.19 13.09 -2.34
CA GLU A 117 7.65 13.27 -2.27
C GLU A 117 8.15 13.28 -0.83
N ARG A 118 7.43 13.99 0.05
CA ARG A 118 7.73 14.00 1.47
C ARG A 118 7.64 12.61 2.09
N ASN A 119 6.56 11.88 1.85
CA ASN A 119 6.35 10.53 2.38
C ASN A 119 7.41 9.54 1.88
N LEU A 120 7.85 9.67 0.63
CA LEU A 120 8.94 8.86 0.08
C LEU A 120 10.26 9.14 0.80
N SER A 121 10.56 10.40 1.08
CA SER A 121 11.75 10.81 1.83
C SER A 121 11.68 10.34 3.28
N GLU A 122 10.52 10.46 3.94
CA GLU A 122 10.29 9.97 5.30
C GLU A 122 10.43 8.45 5.38
N TRP A 123 9.94 7.72 4.37
CA TRP A 123 10.11 6.27 4.29
C TRP A 123 11.59 5.88 4.20
N GLU A 124 12.36 6.51 3.31
CA GLU A 124 13.78 6.21 3.13
C GLU A 124 14.58 6.51 4.41
N TYR A 125 14.28 7.64 5.05
CA TYR A 125 14.88 8.01 6.33
C TYR A 125 14.52 6.99 7.43
N SER A 126 13.24 6.68 7.58
CA SER A 126 12.76 5.73 8.60
C SER A 126 13.35 4.33 8.39
N ARG A 127 13.42 3.87 7.14
CA ARG A 127 14.05 2.60 6.79
C ARG A 127 15.51 2.56 7.24
N THR A 128 16.26 3.61 6.98
CA THR A 128 17.67 3.72 7.38
C THR A 128 17.83 3.64 8.90
N ILE A 129 16.97 4.35 9.65
CA ILE A 129 16.98 4.30 11.12
C ILE A 129 16.60 2.90 11.62
N ILE A 130 15.52 2.33 11.11
CA ILE A 130 15.08 0.98 11.51
C ILE A 130 16.18 -0.03 11.19
N ASP A 131 16.78 0.02 10.01
CA ASP A 131 17.90 -0.84 9.64
C ASP A 131 19.07 -0.72 10.66
N SER A 132 19.40 0.49 11.08
CA SER A 132 20.47 0.71 12.08
C SER A 132 20.12 0.17 13.47
N LEU A 133 18.84 0.08 13.81
CA LEU A 133 18.38 -0.42 15.11
C LEU A 133 18.27 -1.94 15.19
N ILE A 134 17.98 -2.61 14.07
CA ILE A 134 17.72 -4.06 14.03
C ILE A 134 18.83 -4.86 13.33
N SER A 135 19.65 -4.21 12.51
CA SER A 135 20.73 -4.84 11.74
C SER A 135 22.08 -4.45 12.35
N ASP A 136 22.57 -5.24 13.27
CA ASP A 136 23.97 -5.15 13.69
C ASP A 136 24.86 -6.05 12.81
N GLY A 137 26.16 -5.88 12.89
CA GLY A 137 27.12 -6.65 12.08
C GLY A 137 27.11 -8.17 12.33
N ASN A 138 26.39 -8.62 13.37
CA ASN A 138 26.24 -10.02 13.76
C ASN A 138 24.82 -10.55 13.50
N ALA A 139 23.94 -9.78 12.89
CA ALA A 139 22.57 -10.21 12.59
C ALA A 139 22.58 -11.41 11.64
N HIS A 140 21.95 -12.50 12.05
CA HIS A 140 21.74 -13.67 11.21
C HIS A 140 20.35 -13.62 10.57
N TYR A 141 20.32 -13.62 9.24
CA TYR A 141 19.07 -13.60 8.48
C TYR A 141 18.72 -15.00 8.02
N ASP A 142 17.61 -15.52 8.51
CA ASP A 142 17.04 -16.77 8.03
C ASP A 142 15.98 -16.49 6.96
N PHE A 143 16.27 -16.86 5.72
CA PHE A 143 15.35 -16.74 4.58
C PHE A 143 14.79 -18.10 4.13
N SER A 144 14.87 -19.14 4.98
CA SER A 144 14.36 -20.46 4.64
C SER A 144 12.86 -20.50 4.38
N PHE A 145 12.13 -19.52 4.93
CA PHE A 145 10.68 -19.39 4.80
C PHE A 145 10.20 -18.67 3.55
N ILE A 146 11.09 -18.06 2.73
CA ILE A 146 10.70 -17.35 1.51
C ILE A 146 10.88 -18.24 0.28
N THR A 147 9.99 -18.03 -0.72
CA THR A 147 10.07 -18.74 -2.01
C THR A 147 11.23 -18.25 -2.86
N GLU A 148 11.61 -19.04 -3.88
CA GLU A 148 12.63 -18.63 -4.86
C GLU A 148 12.26 -17.31 -5.55
N LYS A 149 11.00 -17.10 -5.90
CA LYS A 149 10.52 -15.85 -6.47
C LYS A 149 10.73 -14.65 -5.54
N GLN A 150 10.56 -14.83 -4.23
CA GLN A 150 10.81 -13.79 -3.23
C GLN A 150 12.30 -13.50 -3.08
N LYS A 151 13.15 -14.53 -3.17
CA LYS A 151 14.62 -14.38 -3.18
C LYS A 151 15.08 -13.58 -4.40
N GLU A 152 14.57 -13.89 -5.58
CA GLU A 152 14.85 -13.12 -6.81
C GLU A 152 14.53 -11.63 -6.65
N LEU A 153 13.40 -11.28 -6.03
CA LEU A 153 13.04 -9.89 -5.76
C LEU A 153 14.00 -9.21 -4.78
N LEU A 154 14.48 -9.93 -3.76
CA LEU A 154 15.48 -9.42 -2.83
C LEU A 154 16.81 -9.17 -3.53
N ASP A 155 17.25 -10.07 -4.38
CA ASP A 155 18.52 -9.98 -5.10
C ASP A 155 18.51 -8.83 -6.14
N ILE A 156 17.40 -8.66 -6.86
CA ILE A 156 17.22 -7.51 -7.77
C ILE A 156 17.35 -6.19 -7.01
N LYS A 157 16.71 -6.06 -5.83
CA LYS A 157 16.78 -4.84 -5.03
C LYS A 157 18.18 -4.56 -4.50
N LYS A 158 18.90 -5.59 -4.06
CA LYS A 158 20.32 -5.46 -3.65
C LYS A 158 21.19 -4.95 -4.80
N THR A 159 20.98 -5.48 -6.00
CA THR A 159 21.72 -5.08 -7.20
C THR A 159 21.41 -3.63 -7.60
N LEU A 160 20.15 -3.19 -7.49
CA LEU A 160 19.74 -1.82 -7.78
C LEU A 160 20.27 -0.84 -6.74
N SER A 161 20.27 -1.20 -5.47
CA SER A 161 20.82 -0.38 -4.38
C SER A 161 22.34 -0.19 -4.51
N ALA A 162 23.06 -1.22 -4.92
CA ALA A 162 24.51 -1.15 -5.15
C ALA A 162 24.89 -0.28 -6.34
N ARG A 163 24.02 -0.15 -7.36
CA ARG A 163 24.26 0.70 -8.55
C ARG A 163 23.93 2.18 -8.34
N GLY A 164 23.09 2.49 -7.35
CA GLY A 164 22.69 3.87 -7.01
C GLY A 164 23.64 4.59 -6.06
N ALA A 165 24.69 3.93 -5.57
CA ALA A 165 25.69 4.48 -4.63
C ALA A 165 27.02 4.88 -5.33
N GLY A 166 27.00 5.05 -6.66
CA GLY A 166 28.14 5.47 -7.46
C GLY A 166 27.99 6.87 -8.04
#